data_1d9685e41c15cd72e2ae8ca6c299a710
#
_entry.id   1d9685e41c15cd72e2ae8ca6c299a710
#
_cell.length_a   1.000
_cell.length_b   1.000
_cell.length_c   1.000
_cell.angle_alpha   90.00
_cell.angle_beta   90.00
_cell.angle_gamma   90.00
#
_symmetry.space_group_name_H-M   'P 1'
#
loop_
_entity.id
_entity.type
_entity.pdbx_description
1 polymer ?
#
loop_
_entity_poly.entity_id
_entity_poly.type
_entity_poly.pdbx_seq_one_letter_code
_entity_poly.pdbx_strand_id
1 'polypeptide(L)'
;MKMRDSKGFTLIELLIVVAIIGIIAAIAVPGLLRARMAGNEASAIGSLRAINSAESTFSSSCGANGYAVSLEDLSKAPTGSTQGFISPDLATNGVIKSGYEVNVSSDTSAATITAASKTYNGASAAAVSSYFAEAHPVNVGSTGQRSFGTDTRGTIYFDNTGTAVAAGMSGASVLQ
;
A
#
# COMPACT_ATOMS: atom_id res chain seq x y z
N MET A 1 -1.42 66.01 8.69
CA MET A 1 -1.94 64.63 8.57
C MET A 1 -1.94 64.28 7.09
N LYS A 2 -0.98 63.45 6.61
CA LYS A 2 -0.84 63.10 5.18
C LYS A 2 -1.80 61.94 4.89
N MET A 3 -2.89 62.21 4.15
CA MET A 3 -3.79 61.15 3.69
C MET A 3 -3.01 60.22 2.72
N ARG A 4 -2.89 58.95 3.07
CA ARG A 4 -2.32 57.91 2.19
C ARG A 4 -3.36 57.66 1.09
N ASP A 5 -2.98 57.92 -0.16
CA ASP A 5 -3.77 57.56 -1.34
C ASP A 5 -3.94 56.02 -1.35
N SER A 6 -5.13 55.56 -1.02
CA SER A 6 -5.52 54.15 -1.17
C SER A 6 -5.96 53.93 -2.61
N LYS A 7 -5.02 53.57 -3.48
CA LYS A 7 -5.34 53.11 -4.84
C LYS A 7 -6.05 51.76 -4.75
N GLY A 8 -7.34 51.73 -5.12
CA GLY A 8 -8.12 50.50 -5.20
C GLY A 8 -7.70 49.66 -6.40
N PHE A 9 -7.86 48.33 -6.30
CA PHE A 9 -7.67 47.41 -7.41
C PHE A 9 -8.71 47.63 -8.51
N THR A 10 -8.29 47.55 -9.76
CA THR A 10 -9.21 47.57 -10.90
C THR A 10 -9.78 46.17 -11.17
N LEU A 11 -11.01 46.11 -11.68
CA LEU A 11 -11.64 44.83 -12.04
C LEU A 11 -10.82 44.09 -13.11
N ILE A 12 -10.19 44.80 -14.04
CA ILE A 12 -9.39 44.20 -15.11
C ILE A 12 -8.09 43.60 -14.59
N GLU A 13 -7.44 44.18 -13.57
CA GLU A 13 -6.26 43.61 -12.94
C GLU A 13 -6.59 42.27 -12.27
N LEU A 14 -7.74 42.17 -11.58
CA LEU A 14 -8.17 40.92 -10.98
C LEU A 14 -8.50 39.86 -12.05
N LEU A 15 -9.17 40.27 -13.14
CA LEU A 15 -9.57 39.36 -14.21
C LEU A 15 -8.38 38.75 -14.94
N ILE A 16 -7.34 39.54 -15.22
CA ILE A 16 -6.12 39.07 -15.86
C ILE A 16 -5.39 38.04 -14.94
N VAL A 17 -5.29 38.33 -13.65
CA VAL A 17 -4.64 37.43 -12.68
C VAL A 17 -5.36 36.11 -12.61
N VAL A 18 -6.68 36.08 -12.49
CA VAL A 18 -7.48 34.86 -12.47
C VAL A 18 -7.34 34.06 -13.78
N ALA A 19 -7.33 34.77 -14.93
CA ALA A 19 -7.13 34.13 -16.23
C ALA A 19 -5.75 33.42 -16.32
N ILE A 20 -4.68 34.08 -15.89
CA ILE A 20 -3.33 33.49 -15.88
C ILE A 20 -3.25 32.27 -14.94
N ILE A 21 -3.80 32.39 -13.72
CA ILE A 21 -3.87 31.26 -12.77
C ILE A 21 -4.64 30.09 -13.39
N GLY A 22 -5.77 30.36 -14.05
CA GLY A 22 -6.57 29.32 -14.72
C GLY A 22 -5.79 28.57 -15.81
N ILE A 23 -5.02 29.29 -16.64
CA ILE A 23 -4.18 28.68 -17.68
C ILE A 23 -3.07 27.81 -17.06
N ILE A 24 -2.39 28.32 -16.04
CA ILE A 24 -1.33 27.56 -15.35
C ILE A 24 -1.92 26.31 -14.70
N ALA A 25 -3.05 26.43 -14.01
CA ALA A 25 -3.72 25.31 -13.35
C ALA A 25 -4.16 24.23 -14.36
N ALA A 26 -4.71 24.63 -15.51
CA ALA A 26 -5.15 23.69 -16.54
C ALA A 26 -4.02 22.81 -17.07
N ILE A 27 -2.79 23.30 -17.10
CA ILE A 27 -1.61 22.54 -17.53
C ILE A 27 -0.99 21.75 -16.38
N ALA A 28 -0.92 22.35 -15.17
CA ALA A 28 -0.19 21.77 -14.05
C ALA A 28 -0.95 20.65 -13.33
N VAL A 29 -2.28 20.75 -13.19
CA VAL A 29 -3.10 19.80 -12.41
C VAL A 29 -3.05 18.38 -12.96
N PRO A 30 -3.21 18.11 -14.28
CA PRO A 30 -3.10 16.75 -14.80
C PRO A 30 -1.71 16.12 -14.60
N GLY A 31 -0.65 16.94 -14.70
CA GLY A 31 0.72 16.48 -14.42
C GLY A 31 0.93 16.10 -12.96
N LEU A 32 0.42 16.91 -12.05
CA LEU A 32 0.50 16.65 -10.61
C LEU A 32 -0.26 15.38 -10.22
N LEU A 33 -1.43 15.15 -10.78
CA LEU A 33 -2.22 13.93 -10.51
C LEU A 33 -1.45 12.67 -10.93
N ARG A 34 -0.85 12.66 -12.11
CA ARG A 34 -0.01 11.53 -12.58
C ARG A 34 1.20 11.31 -11.68
N ALA A 35 1.86 12.37 -11.25
CA ALA A 35 2.99 12.27 -10.34
C ALA A 35 2.59 11.70 -8.96
N ARG A 36 1.42 12.10 -8.43
CA ARG A 36 0.86 11.53 -7.20
C ARG A 36 0.54 10.05 -7.36
N MET A 37 -0.11 9.64 -8.44
CA MET A 37 -0.41 8.23 -8.70
C MET A 37 0.88 7.40 -8.76
N ALA A 38 1.92 7.87 -9.46
CA ALA A 38 3.21 7.18 -9.51
C ALA A 38 3.89 7.05 -8.14
N GLY A 39 3.80 8.09 -7.29
CA GLY A 39 4.28 8.05 -5.91
C GLY A 39 3.51 7.05 -5.04
N ASN A 40 2.19 6.98 -5.19
CA ASN A 40 1.33 6.04 -4.48
C ASN A 40 1.64 4.58 -4.89
N GLU A 41 1.81 4.32 -6.20
CA GLU A 41 2.20 3.01 -6.72
C GLU A 41 3.56 2.57 -6.16
N ALA A 42 4.54 3.47 -6.12
CA ALA A 42 5.85 3.18 -5.53
C ALA A 42 5.74 2.87 -4.02
N SER A 43 4.86 3.57 -3.29
CA SER A 43 4.57 3.29 -1.87
C SER A 43 3.91 1.92 -1.69
N ALA A 44 2.98 1.53 -2.56
CA ALA A 44 2.34 0.21 -2.53
C ALA A 44 3.35 -0.92 -2.75
N ILE A 45 4.23 -0.78 -3.75
CA ILE A 45 5.34 -1.71 -4.00
C ILE A 45 6.26 -1.80 -2.78
N GLY A 46 6.58 -0.67 -2.14
CA GLY A 46 7.37 -0.62 -0.90
C GLY A 46 6.70 -1.36 0.24
N SER A 47 5.38 -1.25 0.38
CA SER A 47 4.59 -1.97 1.39
C SER A 47 4.62 -3.48 1.16
N LEU A 48 4.47 -3.95 -0.08
CA LEU A 48 4.57 -5.38 -0.40
C LEU A 48 5.97 -5.94 -0.15
N ARG A 49 7.03 -5.18 -0.42
CA ARG A 49 8.41 -5.58 -0.08
C ARG A 49 8.62 -5.67 1.43
N ALA A 50 8.04 -4.75 2.20
CA ALA A 50 8.08 -4.80 3.65
C ALA A 50 7.33 -6.04 4.19
N ILE A 51 6.19 -6.41 3.59
CA ILE A 51 5.45 -7.63 3.91
C ILE A 51 6.30 -8.87 3.61
N ASN A 52 6.94 -8.96 2.43
CA ASN A 52 7.81 -10.10 2.09
C ASN A 52 8.94 -10.28 3.13
N SER A 53 9.55 -9.18 3.58
CA SER A 53 10.59 -9.21 4.62
C SER A 53 10.03 -9.63 5.99
N ALA A 54 8.86 -9.11 6.35
CA ALA A 54 8.17 -9.45 7.60
C ALA A 54 7.78 -10.94 7.64
N GLU A 55 7.23 -11.47 6.55
CA GLU A 55 6.85 -12.86 6.39
C GLU A 55 8.06 -13.80 6.49
N SER A 56 9.18 -13.46 5.85
CA SER A 56 10.42 -14.22 5.97
C SER A 56 10.93 -14.25 7.41
N THR A 57 10.86 -13.13 8.13
CA THR A 57 11.27 -13.05 9.53
C THR A 57 10.32 -13.81 10.45
N PHE A 58 8.99 -13.68 10.22
CA PHE A 58 7.97 -14.43 10.95
C PHE A 58 8.15 -15.94 10.77
N SER A 59 8.31 -16.40 9.53
CA SER A 59 8.48 -17.81 9.19
C SER A 59 9.68 -18.42 9.91
N SER A 60 10.82 -17.71 9.94
CA SER A 60 12.06 -18.20 10.56
C SER A 60 12.05 -18.15 12.08
N SER A 61 11.32 -17.21 12.70
CA SER A 61 11.37 -16.97 14.14
C SER A 61 10.14 -17.43 14.92
N CYS A 62 8.94 -17.37 14.33
CA CYS A 62 7.68 -17.59 15.02
C CYS A 62 6.76 -18.63 14.36
N GLY A 63 6.80 -18.75 13.04
CA GLY A 63 5.88 -19.56 12.26
C GLY A 63 6.28 -21.02 12.10
N ALA A 64 7.41 -21.47 12.65
CA ALA A 64 7.98 -22.80 12.43
C ALA A 64 8.07 -23.17 10.93
N ASN A 65 8.62 -22.29 10.12
CA ASN A 65 8.69 -22.28 8.65
C ASN A 65 7.34 -22.07 7.94
N GLY A 66 6.28 -21.71 8.66
CA GLY A 66 5.01 -21.26 8.08
C GLY A 66 4.94 -19.74 8.02
N TYR A 67 4.06 -19.21 7.19
CA TYR A 67 3.80 -17.79 6.97
C TYR A 67 2.52 -17.35 7.65
N ALA A 68 2.43 -16.06 8.01
CA ALA A 68 1.20 -15.47 8.53
C ALA A 68 0.15 -15.33 7.42
N VAL A 69 -1.12 -15.21 7.81
CA VAL A 69 -2.24 -15.07 6.87
C VAL A 69 -2.94 -13.72 7.04
N SER A 70 -2.38 -12.82 7.83
CA SER A 70 -2.93 -11.47 8.03
C SER A 70 -1.87 -10.49 8.51
N LEU A 71 -2.10 -9.20 8.25
CA LEU A 71 -1.25 -8.13 8.76
C LEU A 71 -1.33 -8.03 10.29
N GLU A 72 -2.49 -8.35 10.88
CA GLU A 72 -2.68 -8.40 12.32
C GLU A 72 -1.72 -9.37 13.00
N ASP A 73 -1.51 -10.53 12.40
CA ASP A 73 -0.61 -11.54 12.95
C ASP A 73 0.86 -11.16 12.78
N LEU A 74 1.22 -10.46 11.70
CA LEU A 74 2.55 -9.86 11.51
C LEU A 74 2.81 -8.68 12.47
N SER A 75 1.77 -7.97 12.86
CA SER A 75 1.90 -6.84 13.80
C SER A 75 2.11 -7.26 15.25
N LYS A 76 1.79 -8.52 15.60
CA LYS A 76 1.96 -9.05 16.96
C LYS A 76 3.43 -9.30 17.27
N ALA A 77 3.87 -8.76 18.41
CA ALA A 77 5.22 -8.98 18.89
C ALA A 77 5.44 -10.42 19.37
N PRO A 78 6.60 -11.04 19.08
CA PRO A 78 6.99 -12.31 19.70
C PRO A 78 7.08 -12.19 21.23
N THR A 79 6.93 -13.33 21.93
CA THR A 79 7.12 -13.39 23.38
C THR A 79 8.52 -12.86 23.75
N GLY A 80 8.55 -11.84 24.61
CA GLY A 80 9.81 -11.18 25.02
C GLY A 80 10.25 -10.02 24.14
N SER A 81 9.49 -9.68 23.09
CA SER A 81 9.68 -8.50 22.26
C SER A 81 8.52 -7.51 22.45
N THR A 82 8.76 -6.23 22.18
CA THR A 82 7.73 -5.18 22.17
C THR A 82 7.37 -4.74 20.76
N GLN A 83 8.02 -5.31 19.73
CA GLN A 83 7.84 -4.89 18.35
C GLN A 83 7.43 -6.09 17.48
N GLY A 84 6.41 -5.91 16.66
CA GLY A 84 5.98 -6.87 15.64
C GLY A 84 6.94 -6.92 14.46
N PHE A 85 6.63 -7.74 13.48
CA PHE A 85 7.44 -7.95 12.28
C PHE A 85 7.22 -6.88 11.22
N ILE A 86 6.10 -6.15 11.31
CA ILE A 86 5.73 -5.12 10.35
C ILE A 86 5.47 -3.79 11.06
N SER A 87 5.62 -2.71 10.32
CA SER A 87 5.41 -1.34 10.82
C SER A 87 3.94 -1.11 11.23
N PRO A 88 3.66 -0.32 12.28
CA PRO A 88 2.29 -0.05 12.76
C PRO A 88 1.35 0.56 11.71
N ASP A 89 1.88 1.20 10.67
CA ASP A 89 1.11 1.73 9.55
C ASP A 89 0.59 0.66 8.56
N LEU A 90 1.00 -0.62 8.77
CA LEU A 90 0.53 -1.79 8.05
C LEU A 90 0.01 -2.87 9.01
N ALA A 91 -0.62 -2.47 10.12
CA ALA A 91 -0.94 -3.40 11.21
C ALA A 91 -2.23 -4.22 11.01
N THR A 92 -3.07 -3.88 10.05
CA THR A 92 -4.37 -4.54 9.82
C THR A 92 -4.67 -4.73 8.35
N ASN A 93 -5.30 -5.84 8.00
CA ASN A 93 -5.83 -6.04 6.65
C ASN A 93 -6.88 -4.97 6.32
N GLY A 94 -6.89 -4.54 5.07
CA GLY A 94 -7.73 -3.43 4.61
C GLY A 94 -7.19 -2.04 4.96
N VAL A 95 -5.95 -1.95 5.47
CA VAL A 95 -5.34 -0.64 5.74
C VAL A 95 -5.11 0.12 4.45
N ILE A 96 -5.49 1.41 4.46
CA ILE A 96 -5.27 2.31 3.33
C ILE A 96 -4.00 3.11 3.58
N LYS A 97 -2.97 2.87 2.76
CA LYS A 97 -1.71 3.58 2.78
C LYS A 97 -1.41 4.20 1.42
N SER A 98 -1.18 5.51 1.40
CA SER A 98 -0.94 6.25 0.14
C SER A 98 -2.01 6.00 -0.94
N GLY A 99 -3.29 5.86 -0.54
CA GLY A 99 -4.40 5.61 -1.44
C GLY A 99 -4.49 4.19 -2.02
N TYR A 100 -3.73 3.24 -1.44
CA TYR A 100 -3.79 1.82 -1.72
C TYR A 100 -4.30 1.06 -0.51
N GLU A 101 -5.26 0.17 -0.71
CA GLU A 101 -5.67 -0.82 0.26
C GLU A 101 -4.73 -2.01 0.21
N VAL A 102 -4.27 -2.49 1.37
CA VAL A 102 -3.26 -3.56 1.48
C VAL A 102 -3.83 -4.71 2.29
N ASN A 103 -3.68 -5.93 1.76
CA ASN A 103 -4.18 -7.17 2.37
C ASN A 103 -3.14 -8.29 2.32
N VAL A 104 -3.18 -9.17 3.32
CA VAL A 104 -2.45 -10.44 3.37
C VAL A 104 -3.43 -11.57 3.62
N SER A 105 -3.26 -12.68 2.94
CA SER A 105 -4.07 -13.89 3.10
C SER A 105 -3.23 -15.15 2.84
N SER A 106 -3.84 -16.32 3.02
CA SER A 106 -3.24 -17.56 2.51
C SER A 106 -3.33 -17.60 0.98
N ASP A 107 -2.32 -18.22 0.35
CA ASP A 107 -2.40 -18.55 -1.07
C ASP A 107 -3.39 -19.70 -1.33
N THR A 108 -3.84 -19.85 -2.59
CA THR A 108 -4.86 -20.83 -3.02
C THR A 108 -4.50 -22.28 -2.69
N SER A 109 -3.22 -22.62 -2.68
CA SER A 109 -2.72 -23.97 -2.41
C SER A 109 -2.06 -24.12 -1.04
N ALA A 110 -2.27 -23.15 -0.14
CA ALA A 110 -1.63 -23.13 1.16
C ALA A 110 -2.11 -24.26 2.08
N ALA A 111 -1.17 -25.01 2.65
CA ALA A 111 -1.42 -26.02 3.69
C ALA A 111 -1.03 -25.48 5.07
N THR A 112 -1.73 -25.91 6.12
CA THR A 112 -1.36 -25.57 7.50
C THR A 112 -0.03 -26.22 7.87
N ILE A 113 0.91 -25.41 8.35
CA ILE A 113 2.22 -25.84 8.86
C ILE A 113 2.21 -25.90 10.38
N THR A 114 1.68 -24.85 11.04
CA THR A 114 1.71 -24.74 12.49
C THR A 114 0.39 -24.16 12.99
N ALA A 115 -0.19 -24.79 14.01
CA ALA A 115 -1.40 -24.28 14.64
C ALA A 115 -1.15 -22.89 15.29
N ALA A 116 -2.16 -22.05 15.30
CA ALA A 116 -2.09 -20.70 15.88
C ALA A 116 -1.52 -20.69 17.32
N SER A 117 -1.95 -21.63 18.15
CA SER A 117 -1.50 -21.76 19.54
C SER A 117 -0.02 -22.16 19.72
N LYS A 118 0.65 -22.54 18.65
CA LYS A 118 2.07 -22.92 18.64
C LYS A 118 2.97 -21.89 17.98
N THR A 119 2.42 -20.78 17.51
CA THR A 119 3.22 -19.64 17.02
C THR A 119 3.77 -18.86 18.21
N TYR A 120 5.04 -18.42 18.12
CA TYR A 120 5.71 -17.74 19.25
C TYR A 120 5.27 -16.29 19.46
N ASN A 121 4.41 -15.73 18.61
CA ASN A 121 3.81 -14.41 18.77
C ASN A 121 2.31 -14.44 19.10
N GLY A 122 1.73 -15.64 19.33
CA GLY A 122 0.29 -15.77 19.60
C GLY A 122 -0.57 -15.32 18.43
N ALA A 123 -0.21 -15.73 17.21
CA ALA A 123 -1.00 -15.45 16.02
C ALA A 123 -2.45 -15.91 16.19
N SER A 124 -3.40 -15.22 15.56
CA SER A 124 -4.83 -15.55 15.62
C SER A 124 -5.17 -16.72 14.72
N ALA A 125 -4.41 -16.89 13.64
CA ALA A 125 -4.60 -17.95 12.66
C ALA A 125 -3.39 -18.89 12.61
N ALA A 126 -3.60 -20.10 12.07
CA ALA A 126 -2.54 -21.05 11.82
C ALA A 126 -1.56 -20.52 10.77
N ALA A 127 -0.27 -20.78 10.97
CA ALA A 127 0.74 -20.47 9.95
C ALA A 127 0.66 -21.49 8.80
N VAL A 128 0.82 -21.00 7.57
CA VAL A 128 0.59 -21.75 6.33
C VAL A 128 1.85 -21.87 5.48
N SER A 129 1.85 -22.81 4.52
CA SER A 129 3.00 -23.08 3.65
C SER A 129 3.25 -21.98 2.61
N SER A 130 2.22 -21.18 2.27
CA SER A 130 2.34 -20.07 1.32
C SER A 130 1.36 -18.97 1.65
N TYR A 131 1.85 -17.72 1.61
CA TYR A 131 1.03 -16.53 1.74
C TYR A 131 0.83 -15.84 0.39
N PHE A 132 -0.14 -14.98 0.37
CA PHE A 132 -0.43 -14.06 -0.70
C PHE A 132 -0.66 -12.66 -0.11
N ALA A 133 -0.04 -11.63 -0.70
CA ALA A 133 -0.29 -10.25 -0.33
C ALA A 133 -0.62 -9.43 -1.57
N GLU A 134 -1.54 -8.50 -1.44
CA GLU A 134 -1.95 -7.63 -2.53
C GLU A 134 -2.10 -6.17 -2.08
N ALA A 135 -2.00 -5.26 -3.03
CA ALA A 135 -2.26 -3.84 -2.85
C ALA A 135 -2.98 -3.30 -4.09
N HIS A 136 -4.17 -2.74 -3.92
CA HIS A 136 -4.95 -2.17 -5.01
C HIS A 136 -5.36 -0.72 -4.72
N PRO A 137 -5.49 0.15 -5.74
CA PRO A 137 -5.88 1.53 -5.52
C PRO A 137 -7.34 1.63 -5.07
N VAL A 138 -7.60 2.42 -4.03
CA VAL A 138 -8.97 2.68 -3.55
C VAL A 138 -9.83 3.31 -4.65
N ASN A 139 -9.23 4.16 -5.49
CA ASN A 139 -9.90 4.79 -6.62
C ASN A 139 -9.00 4.72 -7.86
N VAL A 140 -9.32 3.81 -8.78
CA VAL A 140 -8.61 3.67 -10.06
C VAL A 140 -8.66 4.98 -10.85
N GLY A 141 -7.50 5.40 -11.38
CA GLY A 141 -7.36 6.64 -12.13
C GLY A 141 -7.22 7.92 -11.28
N SER A 142 -7.31 7.80 -9.95
CA SER A 142 -7.12 8.92 -9.01
C SER A 142 -6.01 8.64 -7.99
N THR A 143 -6.08 7.52 -7.26
CA THR A 143 -5.04 7.14 -6.29
C THR A 143 -3.95 6.28 -6.91
N GLY A 144 -4.27 5.53 -7.97
CA GLY A 144 -3.36 4.71 -8.77
C GLY A 144 -4.06 4.15 -9.99
N GLN A 145 -3.30 3.52 -10.88
CA GLN A 145 -3.82 2.86 -12.07
C GLN A 145 -3.66 1.35 -12.00
N ARG A 146 -2.59 0.86 -11.38
CA ARG A 146 -2.23 -0.56 -11.32
C ARG A 146 -2.45 -1.10 -9.92
N SER A 147 -2.83 -2.36 -9.82
CA SER A 147 -2.75 -3.15 -8.59
C SER A 147 -1.50 -4.02 -8.58
N PHE A 148 -1.10 -4.46 -7.40
CA PHE A 148 0.13 -5.23 -7.19
C PHE A 148 -0.16 -6.43 -6.32
N GLY A 149 0.59 -7.52 -6.51
CA GLY A 149 0.52 -8.71 -5.68
C GLY A 149 1.89 -9.35 -5.51
N THR A 150 2.07 -10.10 -4.44
CA THR A 150 3.27 -10.87 -4.16
C THR A 150 2.92 -12.14 -3.41
N ASP A 151 3.79 -13.12 -3.44
CA ASP A 151 3.66 -14.39 -2.73
C ASP A 151 5.00 -14.84 -2.14
N THR A 152 5.07 -16.07 -1.67
CA THR A 152 6.28 -16.69 -1.10
C THR A 152 7.51 -16.67 -2.00
N ARG A 153 7.35 -16.44 -3.32
CA ARG A 153 8.47 -16.27 -4.26
C ARG A 153 9.16 -14.89 -4.11
N GLY A 154 8.51 -13.95 -3.40
CA GLY A 154 9.04 -12.60 -3.18
C GLY A 154 9.02 -11.70 -4.43
N THR A 155 8.53 -12.22 -5.55
CA THR A 155 8.38 -11.46 -6.80
C THR A 155 7.13 -10.61 -6.73
N ILE A 156 7.23 -9.36 -7.20
CA ILE A 156 6.07 -8.47 -7.29
C ILE A 156 5.47 -8.57 -8.69
N TYR A 157 4.18 -8.78 -8.73
CA TYR A 157 3.35 -8.82 -9.92
C TYR A 157 2.47 -7.57 -9.97
N PHE A 158 2.02 -7.20 -11.15
CA PHE A 158 1.09 -6.09 -11.35
C PHE A 158 -0.02 -6.45 -12.33
N ASP A 159 -1.18 -5.82 -12.12
CA ASP A 159 -2.32 -5.84 -13.05
C ASP A 159 -2.69 -4.39 -13.42
N ASN A 160 -2.90 -4.15 -14.70
CA ASN A 160 -3.23 -2.82 -15.22
C ASN A 160 -4.70 -2.43 -15.04
N THR A 161 -5.55 -3.34 -14.58
CA THR A 161 -6.99 -3.06 -14.38
C THR A 161 -7.24 -2.23 -13.12
N GLY A 162 -6.29 -2.27 -12.16
CA GLY A 162 -6.45 -1.63 -10.85
C GLY A 162 -7.41 -2.37 -9.92
N THR A 163 -7.94 -3.52 -10.31
CA THR A 163 -8.68 -4.41 -9.41
C THR A 163 -7.73 -5.21 -8.54
N ALA A 164 -8.17 -5.64 -7.36
CA ALA A 164 -7.37 -6.48 -6.47
C ALA A 164 -6.85 -7.71 -7.23
N VAL A 165 -5.54 -7.96 -7.15
CA VAL A 165 -4.93 -9.17 -7.72
C VAL A 165 -5.44 -10.38 -6.95
N ALA A 166 -5.86 -11.42 -7.64
CA ALA A 166 -6.28 -12.65 -7.00
C ALA A 166 -5.08 -13.51 -6.56
N ALA A 167 -5.25 -14.27 -5.48
CA ALA A 167 -4.27 -15.27 -5.07
C ALA A 167 -3.99 -16.26 -6.22
N GLY A 168 -2.74 -16.69 -6.39
CA GLY A 168 -2.29 -17.45 -7.56
C GLY A 168 -1.86 -16.60 -8.74
N MET A 169 -1.94 -15.25 -8.67
CA MET A 169 -1.44 -14.27 -9.66
C MET A 169 -2.01 -14.43 -11.08
N SER A 170 -3.23 -14.97 -11.21
CA SER A 170 -3.87 -15.16 -12.52
C SER A 170 -4.07 -13.81 -13.22
N GLY A 171 -3.54 -13.67 -14.44
CA GLY A 171 -3.64 -12.45 -15.25
C GLY A 171 -2.63 -11.35 -14.92
N ALA A 172 -1.87 -11.46 -13.83
CA ALA A 172 -0.87 -10.49 -13.45
C ALA A 172 0.48 -10.72 -14.16
N SER A 173 1.20 -9.64 -14.45
CA SER A 173 2.53 -9.65 -15.07
C SER A 173 3.61 -9.36 -14.03
N VAL A 174 4.82 -9.89 -14.25
CA VAL A 174 5.96 -9.62 -13.35
C VAL A 174 6.39 -8.16 -13.48
N LEU A 175 6.57 -7.51 -12.36
CA LEU A 175 7.16 -6.18 -12.28
C LEU A 175 8.68 -6.32 -12.40
N GLN A 176 9.23 -5.75 -13.48
CA GLN A 176 10.68 -5.71 -13.74
C GLN A 176 11.36 -4.57 -13.00
#